data_c94c9874e117bb606540e60d7e33f3b7
#
_entry.id   c94c9874e117bb606540e60d7e33f3b7
#
_cell.length_a   1.000
_cell.length_b   1.000
_cell.length_c   1.000
_cell.angle_alpha   90.00
_cell.angle_beta   90.00
_cell.angle_gamma   90.00
#
_symmetry.space_group_name_H-M   'P 1'
#
loop_
_entity.id
_entity.type
_entity.pdbx_description
1 polymer ?
#
loop_
_entity_poly.entity_id
_entity_poly.type
_entity_poly.pdbx_seq_one_letter_code
_entity_poly.pdbx_strand_id
1 'polypeptide(L)' 'MTAPPTILVFDSGLGGLTVLREIVSARPDAHYAYVADDAFFPYGHHGEDEIIARVVPLIGELIAAHRPDLVVIA' A
#
# COMPACT_ATOMS: atom_id res chain seq x y z
N MET A 1 8.28 26.33 1.09
CA MET A 1 8.65 25.07 0.42
C MET A 1 8.06 23.91 1.18
N THR A 2 7.30 23.07 0.51
CA THR A 2 6.68 21.92 1.14
C THR A 2 7.61 20.70 1.10
N ALA A 3 7.56 19.90 2.15
CA ALA A 3 8.28 18.63 2.16
C ALA A 3 7.77 17.71 1.05
N PRO A 4 8.60 16.79 0.54
CA PRO A 4 8.12 15.79 -0.40
C PRO A 4 7.00 14.96 0.21
N PRO A 5 6.01 14.53 -0.58
CA PRO A 5 4.92 13.71 -0.04
C PRO A 5 5.40 12.32 0.36
N THR A 6 4.71 11.73 1.31
CA THR A 6 4.89 10.33 1.68
C THR A 6 3.76 9.53 1.06
N ILE A 7 4.10 8.51 0.30
CA ILE A 7 3.14 7.66 -0.40
C ILE A 7 3.25 6.24 0.15
N LEU A 8 2.13 5.75 0.69
CA LEU A 8 2.03 4.36 1.14
C LEU A 8 1.50 3.53 -0.02
N VAL A 9 2.24 2.52 -0.43
CA VAL A 9 1.82 1.57 -1.46
C VAL A 9 1.53 0.24 -0.77
N PHE A 10 0.26 -0.15 -0.78
CA PHE A 10 -0.21 -1.40 -0.21
C PHE A 10 -0.45 -2.41 -1.32
N ASP A 11 0.22 -3.57 -1.21
CA ASP A 11 0.15 -4.64 -2.18
C ASP A 11 -0.55 -5.84 -1.56
N SER A 12 -1.59 -6.34 -2.22
CA SER A 12 -2.31 -7.54 -1.79
C SER A 12 -1.54 -8.84 -2.08
N GLY A 13 -0.41 -8.74 -2.76
CA GLY A 13 0.43 -9.89 -3.11
C GLY A 13 1.81 -9.42 -3.53
N LEU A 14 2.26 -9.82 -4.72
CA LEU A 14 3.57 -9.46 -5.24
C LEU A 14 3.52 -8.57 -6.49
N GLY A 15 2.35 -8.43 -7.08
CA GLY A 15 2.16 -7.67 -8.33
C GLY A 15 2.37 -6.17 -8.18
N GLY A 16 2.29 -5.66 -6.95
CA GLY A 16 2.41 -4.24 -6.67
C GLY A 16 3.80 -3.66 -6.87
N LEU A 17 4.83 -4.49 -6.98
CA LEU A 17 6.19 -4.02 -7.26
C LEU A 17 6.29 -3.32 -8.61
N THR A 18 5.55 -3.81 -9.60
CA THR A 18 5.48 -3.16 -10.91
C THR A 18 4.82 -1.79 -10.81
N VAL A 19 3.74 -1.70 -10.04
CA VAL A 19 3.03 -0.44 -9.79
C VAL A 19 3.93 0.53 -9.04
N LEU A 20 4.62 0.07 -8.00
CA LEU A 20 5.57 0.89 -7.24
C LEU A 20 6.64 1.48 -8.15
N ARG A 21 7.21 0.67 -9.03
CA ARG A 21 8.23 1.11 -9.98
C ARG A 21 7.75 2.27 -10.84
N GLU A 22 6.52 2.19 -11.34
CA GLU A 22 5.94 3.23 -12.17
C GLU A 22 5.67 4.51 -11.36
N ILE A 23 5.21 4.38 -10.14
CA ILE A 23 4.95 5.53 -9.27
C ILE A 23 6.26 6.23 -8.92
N VAL A 24 7.29 5.50 -8.56
CA VAL A 24 8.61 6.06 -8.25
C VAL A 24 9.18 6.79 -9.47
N SER A 25 8.99 6.24 -10.66
CA SER A 25 9.42 6.87 -11.90
C SER A 25 8.73 8.20 -12.12
N ALA A 26 7.43 8.28 -11.81
CA ALA A 26 6.63 9.50 -11.98
C ALA A 26 6.90 10.54 -10.87
N ARG A 27 7.19 10.09 -9.64
CA ARG A 27 7.41 10.95 -8.48
C ARG A 27 8.66 10.51 -7.71
N PRO A 28 9.86 10.71 -8.30
CA PRO A 28 11.11 10.28 -7.65
C PRO A 28 11.46 11.08 -6.41
N ASP A 29 10.82 12.22 -6.19
CA ASP A 29 11.02 13.09 -5.03
C ASP A 29 10.25 12.64 -3.78
N ALA A 30 9.26 11.77 -3.93
CA ALA A 30 8.42 11.33 -2.80
C ALA A 30 9.13 10.33 -1.89
N HIS A 31 8.68 10.25 -0.64
CA HIS A 31 9.06 9.17 0.25
C HIS A 31 8.05 8.05 0.11
N TYR A 32 8.52 6.81 0.08
CA TYR A 32 7.67 5.66 -0.14
C TYR A 32 7.71 4.69 1.02
N ALA A 33 6.54 4.20 1.43
CA ALA A 33 6.40 3.05 2.31
C ALA A 33 5.68 1.97 1.49
N TYR A 34 6.35 0.86 1.26
CA TYR A 34 5.78 -0.26 0.51
C TYR A 34 5.51 -1.41 1.47
N VAL A 35 4.27 -1.90 1.45
CA VAL A 35 3.84 -3.01 2.31
C VAL A 35 3.15 -4.05 1.45
N ALA A 36 3.66 -5.28 1.50
CA ALA A 36 3.04 -6.41 0.83
C ALA A 36 2.39 -7.32 1.87
N ASP A 37 1.09 -7.61 1.69
CA ASP A 37 0.34 -8.48 2.59
C ASP A 37 0.37 -9.93 2.08
N ASP A 38 1.55 -10.50 2.00
CA ASP A 38 1.73 -11.87 1.49
C ASP A 38 1.28 -12.93 2.48
N ALA A 39 1.09 -12.61 3.76
CA ALA A 39 0.52 -13.52 4.74
C ALA A 39 -0.93 -13.90 4.40
N PHE A 40 -1.67 -13.06 3.68
CA PHE A 40 -3.04 -13.29 3.28
C PHE A 40 -3.19 -13.59 1.78
N PHE A 41 -2.07 -13.69 1.10
CA PHE A 41 -2.01 -13.99 -0.33
C PHE A 41 -2.40 -15.47 -0.59
N PRO A 42 -3.16 -15.79 -1.65
CA PRO A 42 -3.76 -14.83 -2.60
C PRO A 42 -5.16 -14.38 -2.14
N TYR A 43 -5.44 -13.11 -2.31
CA TYR A 43 -6.72 -12.53 -1.91
C TYR A 43 -7.92 -13.18 -2.61
N GLY A 44 -7.73 -13.60 -3.85
CA GLY A 44 -8.80 -14.25 -4.63
C GLY A 44 -9.32 -15.56 -4.04
N HIS A 45 -8.60 -16.16 -3.09
CA HIS A 45 -9.03 -17.37 -2.38
C HIS A 45 -9.87 -17.06 -1.14
N HIS A 46 -10.09 -15.79 -0.83
CA HIS A 46 -10.85 -15.36 0.34
C HIS A 46 -12.16 -14.70 -0.08
N GLY A 47 -13.15 -14.78 0.79
CA GLY A 47 -14.41 -14.08 0.59
C GLY A 47 -14.25 -12.57 0.79
N GLU A 48 -15.19 -11.80 0.25
CA GLU A 48 -15.16 -10.34 0.34
C GLU A 48 -15.13 -9.86 1.79
N ASP A 49 -15.96 -10.45 2.66
CA ASP A 49 -16.00 -10.08 4.08
C ASP A 49 -14.68 -10.35 4.80
N GLU A 50 -14.00 -11.43 4.44
CA GLU A 50 -12.69 -11.78 4.95
C GLU A 50 -11.65 -10.75 4.55
N ILE A 51 -11.65 -10.35 3.28
CA ILE A 51 -10.72 -9.35 2.76
C ILE A 51 -10.92 -8.02 3.46
N ILE A 52 -12.16 -7.58 3.59
CA ILE A 52 -12.49 -6.32 4.27
C ILE A 52 -12.03 -6.37 5.74
N ALA A 53 -12.33 -7.47 6.44
CA ALA A 53 -11.94 -7.62 7.84
C ALA A 53 -10.42 -7.61 8.04
N ARG A 54 -9.66 -8.04 7.03
CA ARG A 54 -8.20 -8.01 7.06
C ARG A 54 -7.65 -6.65 6.69
N VAL A 55 -8.10 -6.10 5.57
CA VAL A 55 -7.48 -4.93 4.94
C VAL A 55 -7.78 -3.64 5.69
N VAL A 56 -9.03 -3.44 6.13
CA VAL A 56 -9.43 -2.17 6.76
C VAL A 56 -8.64 -1.87 8.02
N PRO A 57 -8.53 -2.78 9.01
CA PRO A 57 -7.71 -2.51 10.19
C PRO A 57 -6.23 -2.37 9.86
N LEU A 58 -5.72 -3.18 8.93
CA LEU A 58 -4.31 -3.16 8.55
C LEU A 58 -3.94 -1.83 7.91
N ILE A 59 -4.73 -1.35 6.95
CA ILE A 59 -4.50 -0.04 6.32
C ILE A 59 -4.59 1.07 7.36
N GLY A 60 -5.55 1.00 8.28
CA GLY A 60 -5.68 1.98 9.37
C GLY A 60 -4.43 2.05 10.24
N GLU A 61 -3.86 0.91 10.60
CA GLU A 61 -2.62 0.86 11.38
C GLU A 61 -1.44 1.43 10.60
N LEU A 62 -1.35 1.12 9.32
CA LEU A 62 -0.29 1.61 8.46
C LEU A 62 -0.37 3.13 8.27
N ILE A 63 -1.57 3.67 8.11
CA ILE A 63 -1.77 5.11 8.01
C ILE A 63 -1.35 5.80 9.31
N ALA A 64 -1.71 5.24 10.46
CA ALA A 64 -1.32 5.79 11.74
C ALA A 64 0.20 5.75 11.96
N ALA A 65 0.85 4.68 11.52
CA ALA A 65 2.30 4.50 11.68
C ALA A 65 3.13 5.37 10.73
N HIS A 66 2.70 5.50 9.48
CA HIS A 66 3.49 6.16 8.43
C HIS A 66 3.01 7.56 8.08
N ARG A 67 1.78 7.90 8.44
CA ARG A 67 1.15 9.21 8.16
C ARG A 67 1.32 9.63 6.69
N PRO A 68 0.89 8.79 5.75
CA PRO A 68 1.08 9.10 4.33
C PRO A 68 0.15 10.23 3.88
N ASP A 69 0.59 10.95 2.85
CA ASP A 69 -0.25 11.92 2.16
C ASP A 69 -1.16 11.25 1.14
N LEU A 70 -0.76 10.08 0.66
CA LEU A 70 -1.49 9.32 -0.35
C LEU A 70 -1.31 7.83 -0.09
N VAL A 71 -2.38 7.07 -0.29
CA VAL A 71 -2.36 5.60 -0.21
C VAL A 71 -2.71 5.04 -1.58
N VAL A 72 -1.87 4.17 -2.10
CA VAL A 72 -2.10 3.44 -3.34
C VAL A 72 -2.31 1.97 -2.99
N ILE A 73 -3.41 1.41 -3.45
CA ILE A 73 -3.72 0.00 -3.27
C ILE A 73 -3.54 -0.71 -4.62
N ALA A 74 -2.61 -1.64 -4.64
CA ALA A 74 -2.26 -2.35 -5.86
C ALA A 74 -2.63 -3.84 -5.78
#